data_1dccb9893c1ce4e2dd25476bc5bbf804
#
_entry.id   1dccb9893c1ce4e2dd25476bc5bbf804
#
_cell.length_a   1.000
_cell.length_b   1.000
_cell.length_c   1.000
_cell.angle_alpha   90.00
_cell.angle_beta   90.00
_cell.angle_gamma   90.00
#
_symmetry.space_group_name_H-M   'P 1'
#
loop_
_entity.id
_entity.type
_entity.pdbx_description
1 polymer ?
#
loop_
_entity_poly.entity_id
_entity_poly.type
_entity_poly.pdbx_seq_one_letter_code
_entity_poly.pdbx_strand_id
1 'polypeptide(L)'
;MRERTSTLLERFHPAWVGLLGFALYVRTIAYGFVVNDDPWLIRDNRLLHQLDVESVWRVLSDFSWEQRYRLGAEYLPVRDLSVMLDYAIFGDWVGGQHLVQVILYAGTCAALATLVLTLFQNRSLAWLTGALFATHPAHVEVVAWLSERKGALGAFLLSSSLLLAASYLRRGGWKRALAASGLFLLAVAAKALMIAGAGALLLIVLWVESPVDWRRRWTFVAAYAGCGLLVFVPNVWVSRSMGVIVPYHGESFSDTLLLFAQAHTLYLRLMAYGGPYAIEYAVRPGVVETGAWLPGALAAGLGALAVVWAAPDRRRRSIAIFGMGWWFVFLAPVSHLLVPLQNYAADRYIFLPSFGLLLAFAAILMKVPRAVSWPVGAAAILVACGWTVLQTPVWSSSDRLFENAAKVEPSNAAAWDKLAALAADRGEYEQAWAYARRGLEHSPGNWRLLHRQALLLEAQGNLDAAIEMMRRAASVPESHKAYANLALLYLRRGDREDALRMAEEAVRLQAETSHNQRVLGIVTYELGDTVAACRAFERAAALDPYDENNTRNLALCDPSRVGDP
;
A
#
# COMPACT_ATOMS: atom_id res chain seq x y z
N MET A 1 -3.43 -4.61 -50.20
CA MET A 1 -2.79 -4.74 -48.84
C MET A 1 -3.42 -3.83 -47.77
N ARG A 2 -4.32 -2.88 -48.09
CA ARG A 2 -5.02 -2.00 -47.12
C ARG A 2 -6.21 -2.64 -46.39
N GLU A 3 -6.80 -3.70 -46.93
CA GLU A 3 -8.03 -4.32 -46.38
C GLU A 3 -7.78 -5.39 -45.31
N ARG A 4 -6.62 -6.06 -45.27
CA ARG A 4 -6.34 -7.11 -44.25
C ARG A 4 -5.95 -6.61 -42.86
N THR A 5 -5.46 -5.38 -42.71
CA THR A 5 -5.12 -4.81 -41.43
C THR A 5 -6.32 -4.19 -40.70
N SER A 6 -7.41 -3.88 -41.40
CA SER A 6 -8.64 -3.40 -40.79
C SER A 6 -9.37 -4.51 -40.00
N THR A 7 -9.30 -5.75 -40.44
CA THR A 7 -10.08 -6.88 -39.88
C THR A 7 -9.64 -7.34 -38.49
N LEU A 8 -8.35 -7.23 -38.10
CA LEU A 8 -7.88 -7.60 -36.76
C LEU A 8 -8.27 -6.57 -35.71
N LEU A 9 -8.18 -5.27 -36.03
CA LEU A 9 -8.57 -4.18 -35.12
C LEU A 9 -10.10 -4.04 -35.02
N GLU A 10 -10.85 -4.42 -36.04
CA GLU A 10 -12.32 -4.47 -36.02
C GLU A 10 -12.84 -5.57 -35.09
N ARG A 11 -12.04 -6.63 -34.87
CA ARG A 11 -12.34 -7.73 -33.94
C ARG A 11 -11.83 -7.49 -32.53
N PHE A 12 -11.17 -6.34 -32.22
CA PHE A 12 -10.66 -6.05 -30.89
C PHE A 12 -11.80 -6.03 -29.87
N HIS A 13 -11.68 -6.90 -28.89
CA HIS A 13 -12.52 -6.93 -27.70
C HIS A 13 -11.66 -6.56 -26.47
N PRO A 14 -12.11 -5.65 -25.59
CA PRO A 14 -11.36 -5.25 -24.39
C PRO A 14 -10.93 -6.42 -23.48
N ALA A 15 -11.63 -7.55 -23.52
CA ALA A 15 -11.26 -8.76 -22.80
C ALA A 15 -9.83 -9.26 -23.13
N TRP A 16 -9.32 -9.01 -24.34
CA TRP A 16 -7.94 -9.39 -24.70
C TRP A 16 -6.90 -8.65 -23.87
N VAL A 17 -7.19 -7.41 -23.48
CA VAL A 17 -6.33 -6.63 -22.55
C VAL A 17 -6.35 -7.26 -21.15
N GLY A 18 -7.52 -7.69 -20.69
CA GLY A 18 -7.64 -8.44 -19.44
C GLY A 18 -6.86 -9.76 -19.47
N LEU A 19 -6.99 -10.53 -20.57
CA LEU A 19 -6.24 -11.78 -20.74
C LEU A 19 -4.72 -11.56 -20.77
N LEU A 20 -4.24 -10.46 -21.37
CA LEU A 20 -2.83 -10.08 -21.34
C LEU A 20 -2.37 -9.83 -19.90
N GLY A 21 -3.12 -9.05 -19.13
CA GLY A 21 -2.83 -8.82 -17.70
C GLY A 21 -2.87 -10.13 -16.90
N PHE A 22 -3.85 -10.99 -17.11
CA PHE A 22 -3.92 -12.31 -16.47
C PHE A 22 -2.68 -13.16 -16.78
N ALA A 23 -2.32 -13.28 -18.06
CA ALA A 23 -1.20 -14.12 -18.51
C ALA A 23 0.15 -13.67 -17.91
N LEU A 24 0.36 -12.35 -17.74
CA LEU A 24 1.60 -11.83 -17.15
C LEU A 24 1.75 -12.17 -15.66
N TYR A 25 0.64 -12.22 -14.93
CA TYR A 25 0.67 -12.37 -13.48
C TYR A 25 0.23 -13.75 -12.98
N VAL A 26 -0.24 -14.66 -13.84
CA VAL A 26 -0.73 -16.00 -13.44
C VAL A 26 0.32 -16.79 -12.63
N ARG A 27 1.60 -16.54 -12.85
CA ARG A 27 2.71 -17.16 -12.09
C ARG A 27 2.68 -16.85 -10.59
N THR A 28 2.04 -15.75 -10.17
CA THR A 28 1.94 -15.39 -8.75
C THR A 28 1.10 -16.37 -7.95
N ILE A 29 0.28 -17.20 -8.60
CA ILE A 29 -0.48 -18.29 -7.95
C ILE A 29 0.45 -19.28 -7.21
N ALA A 30 1.71 -19.38 -7.65
CA ALA A 30 2.71 -20.21 -6.99
C ALA A 30 3.46 -19.49 -5.83
N TYR A 31 3.11 -18.23 -5.52
CA TYR A 31 3.78 -17.48 -4.46
C TYR A 31 3.09 -17.69 -3.10
N GLY A 32 3.86 -17.50 -2.04
CA GLY A 32 3.37 -17.52 -0.67
C GLY A 32 3.14 -16.11 -0.12
N PHE A 33 2.90 -16.02 1.18
CA PHE A 33 2.86 -14.78 1.92
C PHE A 33 4.26 -14.15 2.02
N VAL A 34 4.34 -12.82 1.98
CA VAL A 34 5.57 -12.08 2.25
C VAL A 34 5.52 -11.44 3.62
N VAL A 35 6.65 -11.47 4.35
CA VAL A 35 6.76 -10.97 5.72
C VAL A 35 6.82 -9.44 5.72
N ASN A 36 5.65 -8.84 5.55
CA ASN A 36 5.39 -7.44 5.83
C ASN A 36 4.03 -7.34 6.53
N ASP A 37 2.94 -7.18 5.81
CA ASP A 37 1.59 -7.13 6.38
C ASP A 37 0.86 -8.49 6.28
N ASP A 38 1.22 -9.36 5.32
CA ASP A 38 0.49 -10.60 5.06
C ASP A 38 0.38 -11.52 6.28
N PRO A 39 1.43 -11.73 7.12
CA PRO A 39 1.31 -12.62 8.26
C PRO A 39 0.23 -12.18 9.26
N TRP A 40 0.32 -10.96 9.76
CA TRP A 40 -0.57 -10.50 10.84
C TRP A 40 -1.95 -10.06 10.33
N LEU A 41 -2.02 -9.53 9.12
CA LEU A 41 -3.27 -9.03 8.54
C LEU A 41 -4.13 -10.15 7.92
N ILE A 42 -3.49 -11.17 7.34
CA ILE A 42 -4.19 -12.21 6.56
C ILE A 42 -3.98 -13.59 7.19
N ARG A 43 -2.71 -14.10 7.20
CA ARG A 43 -2.40 -15.48 7.58
C ARG A 43 -2.79 -15.83 9.01
N ASP A 44 -2.46 -14.97 9.97
CA ASP A 44 -2.63 -15.23 11.40
C ASP A 44 -3.91 -14.59 11.96
N ASN A 45 -4.67 -13.89 11.13
CA ASN A 45 -5.89 -13.20 11.52
C ASN A 45 -7.12 -14.14 11.49
N ARG A 46 -7.33 -14.87 12.59
CA ARG A 46 -8.40 -15.87 12.71
C ARG A 46 -9.80 -15.32 12.43
N LEU A 47 -10.04 -14.03 12.66
CA LEU A 47 -11.34 -13.41 12.32
C LEU A 47 -11.64 -13.52 10.82
N LEU A 48 -10.63 -13.33 9.98
CA LEU A 48 -10.82 -13.38 8.52
C LEU A 48 -10.92 -14.81 7.98
N HIS A 49 -10.64 -15.84 8.79
CA HIS A 49 -10.78 -17.24 8.39
C HIS A 49 -12.21 -17.77 8.57
N GLN A 50 -13.10 -17.00 9.18
CA GLN A 50 -14.47 -17.42 9.52
C GLN A 50 -15.50 -16.55 8.81
N LEU A 51 -16.27 -17.15 7.90
CA LEU A 51 -17.36 -16.47 7.19
C LEU A 51 -18.71 -16.83 7.83
N ASP A 52 -18.92 -16.36 9.07
CA ASP A 52 -20.17 -16.48 9.80
C ASP A 52 -20.78 -15.09 10.10
N VAL A 53 -22.04 -15.10 10.54
CA VAL A 53 -22.79 -13.84 10.78
C VAL A 53 -22.11 -12.97 11.84
N GLU A 54 -21.56 -13.56 12.89
CA GLU A 54 -20.90 -12.82 13.98
C GLU A 54 -19.63 -12.15 13.49
N SER A 55 -18.77 -12.89 12.79
CA SER A 55 -17.50 -12.38 12.23
C SER A 55 -17.73 -11.30 11.18
N VAL A 56 -18.72 -11.48 10.30
CA VAL A 56 -19.15 -10.45 9.35
C VAL A 56 -19.66 -9.20 10.06
N TRP A 57 -20.49 -9.36 11.12
CA TRP A 57 -20.99 -8.24 11.89
C TRP A 57 -19.87 -7.47 12.59
N ARG A 58 -18.89 -8.17 13.17
CA ARG A 58 -17.71 -7.54 13.79
C ARG A 58 -16.90 -6.72 12.77
N VAL A 59 -16.67 -7.24 11.56
CA VAL A 59 -16.00 -6.50 10.49
C VAL A 59 -16.75 -5.21 10.14
N LEU A 60 -18.08 -5.25 10.11
CA LEU A 60 -18.90 -4.12 9.69
C LEU A 60 -19.13 -3.07 10.78
N SER A 61 -19.32 -3.48 12.03
CA SER A 61 -19.86 -2.62 13.08
C SER A 61 -18.97 -2.43 14.30
N ASP A 62 -17.95 -3.26 14.51
CA ASP A 62 -17.06 -3.11 15.64
C ASP A 62 -15.95 -2.09 15.33
N PHE A 63 -16.03 -0.94 15.98
CA PHE A 63 -15.07 0.17 15.89
C PHE A 63 -14.13 0.23 17.09
N SER A 64 -14.09 -0.79 17.93
CA SER A 64 -13.11 -0.86 19.03
C SER A 64 -11.67 -0.75 18.48
N TRP A 65 -10.78 -0.16 19.26
CA TRP A 65 -9.37 -0.01 18.89
C TRP A 65 -8.75 -1.36 18.51
N GLU A 66 -9.02 -2.34 19.31
CA GLU A 66 -8.56 -3.71 19.20
C GLU A 66 -8.94 -4.37 17.89
N GLN A 67 -10.24 -4.32 17.56
CA GLN A 67 -10.77 -4.87 16.32
C GLN A 67 -10.19 -4.15 15.09
N ARG A 68 -10.11 -2.82 15.13
CA ARG A 68 -9.56 -2.04 14.02
C ARG A 68 -8.06 -2.26 13.86
N TYR A 69 -7.30 -2.38 14.96
CA TYR A 69 -5.88 -2.72 14.88
C TYR A 69 -5.66 -4.04 14.14
N ARG A 70 -6.39 -5.10 14.46
CA ARG A 70 -6.36 -6.39 13.77
C ARG A 70 -6.71 -6.33 12.30
N LEU A 71 -7.56 -5.41 11.92
CA LEU A 71 -7.99 -5.16 10.54
C LEU A 71 -7.14 -4.08 9.86
N GLY A 72 -5.87 -3.88 10.30
CA GLY A 72 -4.92 -3.01 9.64
C GLY A 72 -5.06 -1.53 9.99
N ALA A 73 -5.69 -1.20 11.12
CA ALA A 73 -5.92 0.17 11.58
C ALA A 73 -6.67 1.06 10.57
N GLU A 74 -7.47 0.41 9.71
CA GLU A 74 -8.30 1.03 8.68
C GLU A 74 -9.74 0.50 8.79
N TYR A 75 -10.72 1.24 8.24
CA TYR A 75 -12.08 0.75 8.05
C TYR A 75 -12.31 0.41 6.58
N LEU A 76 -12.01 -0.83 6.20
CA LEU A 76 -12.10 -1.33 4.82
C LEU A 76 -12.93 -2.62 4.74
N PRO A 77 -14.22 -2.58 5.08
CA PRO A 77 -15.03 -3.79 5.26
C PRO A 77 -15.13 -4.65 3.99
N VAL A 78 -15.11 -4.07 2.79
CA VAL A 78 -15.18 -4.84 1.54
C VAL A 78 -13.87 -5.58 1.27
N ARG A 79 -12.70 -5.02 1.65
CA ARG A 79 -11.43 -5.75 1.65
C ARG A 79 -11.50 -6.97 2.56
N ASP A 80 -11.92 -6.76 3.81
CA ASP A 80 -11.93 -7.79 4.83
C ASP A 80 -12.88 -8.93 4.47
N LEU A 81 -14.11 -8.59 4.05
CA LEU A 81 -15.08 -9.57 3.56
C LEU A 81 -14.58 -10.35 2.32
N SER A 82 -13.78 -9.71 1.45
CA SER A 82 -13.20 -10.40 0.29
C SER A 82 -12.15 -11.44 0.71
N VAL A 83 -11.39 -11.19 1.78
CA VAL A 83 -10.43 -12.16 2.34
C VAL A 83 -11.16 -13.28 3.05
N MET A 84 -12.23 -12.99 3.83
CA MET A 84 -13.10 -14.03 4.43
C MET A 84 -13.69 -14.95 3.36
N LEU A 85 -14.12 -14.38 2.23
CA LEU A 85 -14.65 -15.18 1.10
C LEU A 85 -13.55 -16.06 0.48
N ASP A 86 -12.33 -15.57 0.34
CA ASP A 86 -11.21 -16.37 -0.15
C ASP A 86 -10.95 -17.57 0.77
N TYR A 87 -10.92 -17.38 2.10
CA TYR A 87 -10.76 -18.49 3.04
C TYR A 87 -11.93 -19.47 3.00
N ALA A 88 -13.15 -18.99 2.83
CA ALA A 88 -14.33 -19.85 2.71
C ALA A 88 -14.30 -20.72 1.43
N ILE A 89 -13.71 -20.23 0.34
CA ILE A 89 -13.64 -20.94 -0.94
C ILE A 89 -12.40 -21.82 -1.04
N PHE A 90 -11.25 -21.30 -0.64
CA PHE A 90 -9.93 -21.91 -0.91
C PHE A 90 -9.28 -22.51 0.34
N GLY A 91 -9.83 -22.26 1.55
CA GLY A 91 -9.17 -22.62 2.80
C GLY A 91 -7.78 -21.97 2.90
N ASP A 92 -6.79 -22.76 3.31
CA ASP A 92 -5.40 -22.30 3.48
C ASP A 92 -4.59 -22.26 2.17
N TRP A 93 -5.22 -22.51 1.02
CA TRP A 93 -4.51 -22.44 -0.26
C TRP A 93 -4.27 -21.00 -0.70
N VAL A 94 -3.10 -20.48 -0.38
CA VAL A 94 -2.66 -19.11 -0.69
C VAL A 94 -2.72 -18.80 -2.20
N GLY A 95 -2.46 -19.80 -3.06
CA GLY A 95 -2.57 -19.66 -4.51
C GLY A 95 -3.96 -19.26 -4.99
N GLY A 96 -5.03 -19.65 -4.27
CA GLY A 96 -6.39 -19.22 -4.54
C GLY A 96 -6.59 -17.72 -4.32
N GLN A 97 -5.99 -17.17 -3.26
CA GLN A 97 -6.03 -15.73 -2.98
C GLN A 97 -5.28 -14.93 -4.07
N HIS A 98 -4.12 -15.42 -4.54
CA HIS A 98 -3.40 -14.84 -5.67
C HIS A 98 -4.20 -14.92 -6.97
N LEU A 99 -4.88 -16.04 -7.23
CA LEU A 99 -5.75 -16.19 -8.40
C LEU A 99 -6.83 -15.10 -8.44
N VAL A 100 -7.52 -14.86 -7.31
CA VAL A 100 -8.52 -13.78 -7.21
C VAL A 100 -7.87 -12.42 -7.48
N GLN A 101 -6.68 -12.16 -6.95
CA GLN A 101 -5.94 -10.92 -7.17
C GLN A 101 -5.66 -10.69 -8.68
N VAL A 102 -5.20 -11.73 -9.38
CA VAL A 102 -4.92 -11.68 -10.82
C VAL A 102 -6.20 -11.46 -11.63
N ILE A 103 -7.31 -12.11 -11.25
CA ILE A 103 -8.63 -11.92 -11.89
C ILE A 103 -9.12 -10.47 -11.71
N LEU A 104 -8.99 -9.89 -10.51
CA LEU A 104 -9.35 -8.50 -10.24
C LEU A 104 -8.53 -7.52 -11.09
N TYR A 105 -7.23 -7.77 -11.23
CA TYR A 105 -6.37 -6.98 -12.10
C TYR A 105 -6.76 -7.09 -13.57
N ALA A 106 -6.98 -8.30 -14.07
CA ALA A 106 -7.44 -8.54 -15.43
C ALA A 106 -8.76 -7.83 -15.72
N GLY A 107 -9.70 -7.89 -14.78
CA GLY A 107 -10.97 -7.17 -14.82
C GLY A 107 -10.79 -5.65 -14.87
N THR A 108 -9.87 -5.11 -14.08
CA THR A 108 -9.49 -3.69 -14.08
C THR A 108 -8.99 -3.27 -15.45
N CYS A 109 -8.04 -4.03 -16.03
CA CYS A 109 -7.48 -3.77 -17.36
C CYS A 109 -8.56 -3.74 -18.45
N ALA A 110 -9.47 -4.72 -18.43
CA ALA A 110 -10.58 -4.80 -19.38
C ALA A 110 -11.58 -3.65 -19.20
N ALA A 111 -11.91 -3.29 -17.95
CA ALA A 111 -12.82 -2.20 -17.63
C ALA A 111 -12.28 -0.84 -18.08
N LEU A 112 -10.99 -0.56 -17.81
CA LEU A 112 -10.33 0.67 -18.23
C LEU A 112 -10.21 0.77 -19.76
N ALA A 113 -9.85 -0.31 -20.44
CA ALA A 113 -9.84 -0.33 -21.91
C ALA A 113 -11.24 -0.08 -22.49
N THR A 114 -12.28 -0.65 -21.87
CA THR A 114 -13.69 -0.41 -22.24
C THR A 114 -14.11 1.03 -21.95
N LEU A 115 -13.62 1.62 -20.86
CA LEU A 115 -13.85 3.03 -20.52
C LEU A 115 -13.27 3.95 -21.61
N VAL A 116 -12.00 3.71 -22.04
CA VAL A 116 -11.40 4.46 -23.16
C VAL A 116 -12.23 4.35 -24.43
N LEU A 117 -12.66 3.12 -24.78
CA LEU A 117 -13.52 2.90 -25.95
C LEU A 117 -14.85 3.64 -25.81
N THR A 118 -15.44 3.63 -24.62
CA THR A 118 -16.71 4.31 -24.33
C THR A 118 -16.55 5.83 -24.43
N LEU A 119 -15.47 6.41 -23.87
CA LEU A 119 -15.27 7.85 -23.83
C LEU A 119 -14.82 8.42 -25.17
N PHE A 120 -13.92 7.75 -25.87
CA PHE A 120 -13.24 8.31 -27.03
C PHE A 120 -13.65 7.66 -28.36
N GLN A 121 -14.40 6.56 -28.33
CA GLN A 121 -14.88 5.82 -29.50
C GLN A 121 -13.75 5.46 -30.50
N ASN A 122 -12.58 5.12 -29.95
CA ASN A 122 -11.39 4.80 -30.72
C ASN A 122 -10.79 3.47 -30.23
N ARG A 123 -10.96 2.41 -31.02
CA ARG A 123 -10.49 1.06 -30.70
C ARG A 123 -8.97 0.97 -30.58
N SER A 124 -8.24 1.64 -31.46
CA SER A 124 -6.77 1.63 -31.43
C SER A 124 -6.23 2.32 -30.15
N LEU A 125 -6.85 3.43 -29.74
CA LEU A 125 -6.52 4.12 -28.50
C LEU A 125 -6.82 3.24 -27.29
N ALA A 126 -7.99 2.59 -27.27
CA ALA A 126 -8.40 1.71 -26.19
C ALA A 126 -7.46 0.51 -26.03
N TRP A 127 -7.07 -0.09 -27.19
CA TRP A 127 -6.13 -1.21 -27.19
C TRP A 127 -4.74 -0.78 -26.69
N LEU A 128 -4.18 0.28 -27.27
CA LEU A 128 -2.83 0.72 -26.94
C LEU A 128 -2.73 1.16 -25.48
N THR A 129 -3.67 1.99 -25.01
CA THR A 129 -3.71 2.42 -23.60
C THR A 129 -3.88 1.23 -22.66
N GLY A 130 -4.82 0.33 -22.98
CA GLY A 130 -5.09 -0.84 -22.16
C GLY A 130 -3.92 -1.82 -22.12
N ALA A 131 -3.26 -2.07 -23.25
CA ALA A 131 -2.10 -2.96 -23.31
C ALA A 131 -0.90 -2.38 -22.56
N LEU A 132 -0.61 -1.08 -22.72
CA LEU A 132 0.42 -0.39 -21.95
C LEU A 132 0.13 -0.45 -20.44
N PHE A 133 -1.13 -0.25 -20.03
CA PHE A 133 -1.53 -0.37 -18.63
C PHE A 133 -1.37 -1.81 -18.12
N ALA A 134 -1.89 -2.80 -18.86
CA ALA A 134 -1.83 -4.20 -18.45
C ALA A 134 -0.39 -4.74 -18.29
N THR A 135 0.57 -4.13 -18.97
CA THR A 135 1.96 -4.60 -18.99
C THR A 135 2.90 -3.75 -18.13
N HIS A 136 2.43 -2.66 -17.52
CA HIS A 136 3.30 -1.72 -16.82
C HIS A 136 3.87 -2.30 -15.52
N PRO A 137 5.20 -2.31 -15.31
CA PRO A 137 5.85 -2.96 -14.16
C PRO A 137 5.56 -2.30 -12.81
N ALA A 138 5.14 -1.04 -12.76
CA ALA A 138 4.71 -0.37 -11.52
C ALA A 138 3.47 -1.01 -10.87
N HIS A 139 2.79 -1.93 -11.57
CA HIS A 139 1.60 -2.60 -11.04
C HIS A 139 1.92 -3.89 -10.29
N VAL A 140 3.17 -4.35 -10.34
CA VAL A 140 3.60 -5.63 -9.73
C VAL A 140 3.28 -5.67 -8.25
N GLU A 141 3.54 -4.61 -7.49
CA GLU A 141 3.23 -4.52 -6.07
C GLU A 141 1.74 -4.79 -5.80
N VAL A 142 0.84 -4.13 -6.53
CA VAL A 142 -0.61 -4.26 -6.35
C VAL A 142 -1.11 -5.66 -6.69
N VAL A 143 -0.46 -6.35 -7.65
CA VAL A 143 -0.93 -7.65 -8.13
C VAL A 143 -0.28 -8.81 -7.38
N ALA A 144 1.00 -8.70 -7.00
CA ALA A 144 1.74 -9.78 -6.39
C ALA A 144 1.68 -9.80 -4.86
N TRP A 145 1.38 -8.66 -4.21
CA TRP A 145 1.28 -8.56 -2.76
C TRP A 145 -0.17 -8.74 -2.28
N LEU A 146 -0.43 -9.76 -1.46
CA LEU A 146 -1.79 -10.09 -1.02
C LEU A 146 -2.42 -9.02 -0.11
N SER A 147 -1.66 -8.33 0.73
CA SER A 147 -2.17 -7.22 1.54
C SER A 147 -2.62 -6.01 0.70
N GLU A 148 -2.17 -5.90 -0.57
CA GLU A 148 -2.72 -4.96 -1.54
C GLU A 148 -4.00 -5.44 -2.23
N ARG A 149 -4.68 -6.47 -1.70
CA ARG A 149 -6.05 -6.84 -2.07
C ARG A 149 -6.96 -5.61 -2.12
N LYS A 150 -6.79 -4.72 -1.17
CA LYS A 150 -7.49 -3.43 -1.12
C LYS A 150 -7.31 -2.63 -2.41
N GLY A 151 -6.09 -2.60 -2.96
CA GLY A 151 -5.76 -1.89 -4.20
C GLY A 151 -6.36 -2.53 -5.44
N ALA A 152 -6.19 -3.84 -5.62
CA ALA A 152 -6.71 -4.57 -6.76
C ALA A 152 -8.25 -4.60 -6.81
N LEU A 153 -8.89 -4.92 -5.68
CA LEU A 153 -10.35 -4.95 -5.54
C LEU A 153 -10.96 -3.56 -5.73
N GLY A 154 -10.39 -2.55 -5.03
CA GLY A 154 -10.85 -1.17 -5.14
C GLY A 154 -10.75 -0.63 -6.56
N ALA A 155 -9.67 -0.92 -7.28
CA ALA A 155 -9.50 -0.50 -8.67
C ALA A 155 -10.48 -1.19 -9.63
N PHE A 156 -10.74 -2.48 -9.44
CA PHE A 156 -11.73 -3.21 -10.24
C PHE A 156 -13.13 -2.65 -10.05
N LEU A 157 -13.55 -2.44 -8.80
CA LEU A 157 -14.85 -1.86 -8.47
C LEU A 157 -14.98 -0.43 -9.00
N LEU A 158 -13.93 0.39 -8.82
CA LEU A 158 -13.93 1.78 -9.29
C LEU A 158 -13.95 1.88 -10.81
N SER A 159 -13.11 1.13 -11.52
CA SER A 159 -13.11 1.15 -13.00
C SER A 159 -14.43 0.68 -13.58
N SER A 160 -15.07 -0.32 -12.97
CA SER A 160 -16.42 -0.78 -13.32
C SER A 160 -17.48 0.29 -13.03
N SER A 161 -17.36 0.97 -11.88
CA SER A 161 -18.23 2.10 -11.52
C SER A 161 -18.14 3.24 -12.53
N LEU A 162 -16.93 3.68 -12.87
CA LEU A 162 -16.70 4.77 -13.83
C LEU A 162 -17.17 4.39 -15.24
N LEU A 163 -17.05 3.13 -15.63
CA LEU A 163 -17.59 2.62 -16.89
C LEU A 163 -19.12 2.71 -16.93
N LEU A 164 -19.81 2.31 -15.85
CA LEU A 164 -21.26 2.45 -15.73
C LEU A 164 -21.69 3.92 -15.67
N ALA A 165 -20.94 4.77 -14.97
CA ALA A 165 -21.17 6.22 -14.93
C ALA A 165 -21.05 6.85 -16.33
N ALA A 166 -20.00 6.51 -17.09
CA ALA A 166 -19.85 6.95 -18.48
C ALA A 166 -21.01 6.45 -19.37
N SER A 167 -21.45 5.22 -19.16
CA SER A 167 -22.61 4.65 -19.87
C SER A 167 -23.91 5.37 -19.51
N TYR A 168 -24.11 5.73 -18.22
CA TYR A 168 -25.24 6.55 -17.79
C TYR A 168 -25.23 7.93 -18.45
N LEU A 169 -24.09 8.60 -18.43
CA LEU A 169 -23.95 9.92 -19.05
C LEU A 169 -24.23 9.91 -20.54
N ARG A 170 -23.91 8.81 -21.26
CA ARG A 170 -24.15 8.69 -22.70
C ARG A 170 -25.54 8.21 -23.11
N ARG A 171 -26.18 7.40 -22.26
CA ARG A 171 -27.42 6.67 -22.64
C ARG A 171 -28.58 6.91 -21.67
N GLY A 172 -28.32 7.57 -20.54
CA GLY A 172 -29.28 7.70 -19.46
C GLY A 172 -29.54 6.38 -18.73
N GLY A 173 -30.62 6.33 -17.97
CA GLY A 173 -31.08 5.13 -17.24
C GLY A 173 -30.63 5.10 -15.77
N TRP A 174 -31.56 5.36 -14.86
CA TRP A 174 -31.30 5.45 -13.42
C TRP A 174 -30.65 4.21 -12.80
N LYS A 175 -30.94 3.01 -13.32
CA LYS A 175 -30.30 1.76 -12.86
C LYS A 175 -28.78 1.78 -13.03
N ARG A 176 -28.26 2.40 -14.13
CA ARG A 176 -26.83 2.56 -14.36
C ARG A 176 -26.21 3.55 -13.36
N ALA A 177 -26.90 4.65 -13.07
CA ALA A 177 -26.46 5.62 -12.08
C ALA A 177 -26.40 4.99 -10.69
N LEU A 178 -27.44 4.24 -10.29
CA LEU A 178 -27.49 3.53 -9.01
C LEU A 178 -26.37 2.49 -8.89
N ALA A 179 -26.19 1.65 -9.92
CA ALA A 179 -25.15 0.63 -9.92
C ALA A 179 -23.74 1.26 -9.90
N ALA A 180 -23.52 2.37 -10.61
CA ALA A 180 -22.26 3.11 -10.57
C ALA A 180 -21.98 3.63 -9.16
N SER A 181 -22.97 4.26 -8.49
CA SER A 181 -22.82 4.78 -7.13
C SER A 181 -22.59 3.65 -6.11
N GLY A 182 -23.29 2.52 -6.25
CA GLY A 182 -23.10 1.35 -5.40
C GLY A 182 -21.70 0.74 -5.54
N LEU A 183 -21.21 0.57 -6.78
CA LEU A 183 -19.84 0.09 -7.01
C LEU A 183 -18.79 1.07 -6.50
N PHE A 184 -19.05 2.37 -6.56
CA PHE A 184 -18.15 3.39 -6.01
C PHE A 184 -18.08 3.30 -4.49
N LEU A 185 -19.22 3.17 -3.81
CA LEU A 185 -19.27 2.93 -2.36
C LEU A 185 -18.44 1.71 -2.00
N LEU A 186 -18.63 0.59 -2.70
CA LEU A 186 -17.87 -0.64 -2.47
C LEU A 186 -16.37 -0.45 -2.77
N ALA A 187 -16.00 0.35 -3.79
CA ALA A 187 -14.61 0.66 -4.10
C ALA A 187 -13.93 1.43 -2.97
N VAL A 188 -14.60 2.45 -2.41
CA VAL A 188 -14.08 3.21 -1.26
C VAL A 188 -14.02 2.33 -0.01
N ALA A 189 -15.00 1.43 0.18
CA ALA A 189 -15.02 0.43 1.26
C ALA A 189 -13.94 -0.67 1.11
N ALA A 190 -13.40 -0.86 -0.09
CA ALA A 190 -12.24 -1.71 -0.32
C ALA A 190 -10.91 -0.97 -0.09
N LYS A 191 -10.81 0.30 -0.51
CA LYS A 191 -9.62 1.16 -0.29
C LYS A 191 -10.03 2.62 -0.27
N ALA A 192 -9.80 3.33 0.82
CA ALA A 192 -10.22 4.72 1.02
C ALA A 192 -9.73 5.67 -0.09
N LEU A 193 -8.53 5.43 -0.65
CA LEU A 193 -7.95 6.23 -1.75
C LEU A 193 -8.81 6.22 -3.02
N MET A 194 -9.74 5.28 -3.17
CA MET A 194 -10.69 5.24 -4.28
C MET A 194 -11.66 6.40 -4.27
N ILE A 195 -11.71 7.21 -3.21
CA ILE A 195 -12.48 8.47 -3.15
C ILE A 195 -12.12 9.43 -4.30
N ALA A 196 -10.87 9.34 -4.84
CA ALA A 196 -10.44 10.04 -6.04
C ALA A 196 -11.34 9.77 -7.27
N GLY A 197 -12.09 8.68 -7.25
CA GLY A 197 -13.07 8.35 -8.27
C GLY A 197 -14.16 9.41 -8.45
N ALA A 198 -14.48 10.19 -7.42
CA ALA A 198 -15.39 11.33 -7.55
C ALA A 198 -14.81 12.44 -8.45
N GLY A 199 -13.50 12.71 -8.31
CA GLY A 199 -12.79 13.63 -9.21
C GLY A 199 -12.67 13.08 -10.63
N ALA A 200 -12.45 11.75 -10.80
CA ALA A 200 -12.45 11.12 -12.11
C ALA A 200 -13.83 11.19 -12.79
N LEU A 201 -14.91 11.04 -12.01
CA LEU A 201 -16.27 11.25 -12.53
C LEU A 201 -16.47 12.68 -13.03
N LEU A 202 -15.96 13.70 -12.30
CA LEU A 202 -16.01 15.10 -12.76
C LEU A 202 -15.30 15.27 -14.11
N LEU A 203 -14.11 14.69 -14.29
CA LEU A 203 -13.42 14.70 -15.58
C LEU A 203 -14.28 14.08 -16.69
N ILE A 204 -14.96 12.96 -16.40
CA ILE A 204 -15.85 12.29 -17.36
C ILE A 204 -17.06 13.18 -17.68
N VAL A 205 -17.66 13.83 -16.68
CA VAL A 205 -18.81 14.72 -16.87
C VAL A 205 -18.45 15.93 -17.73
N LEU A 206 -17.26 16.49 -17.52
CA LEU A 206 -16.75 17.61 -18.33
C LEU A 206 -16.37 17.22 -19.75
N TRP A 207 -16.02 15.93 -19.94
CA TRP A 207 -15.64 15.40 -21.27
C TRP A 207 -16.83 14.97 -22.13
N VAL A 208 -17.83 14.30 -21.51
CA VAL A 208 -18.91 13.64 -22.24
C VAL A 208 -20.02 14.63 -22.57
N GLU A 209 -20.30 14.78 -23.87
CA GLU A 209 -21.57 15.36 -24.31
C GLU A 209 -22.69 14.37 -23.96
N SER A 210 -23.58 14.79 -23.07
CA SER A 210 -24.56 13.89 -22.46
C SER A 210 -25.98 14.33 -22.81
N PRO A 211 -26.86 13.41 -23.22
CA PRO A 211 -28.29 13.69 -23.37
C PRO A 211 -29.02 13.83 -22.03
N VAL A 212 -28.34 13.47 -20.91
CA VAL A 212 -28.92 13.62 -19.57
C VAL A 212 -29.01 15.10 -19.21
N ASP A 213 -30.17 15.54 -18.75
CA ASP A 213 -30.41 16.90 -18.28
C ASP A 213 -29.36 17.32 -17.23
N TRP A 214 -28.95 18.60 -17.25
CA TRP A 214 -27.88 19.10 -16.42
C TRP A 214 -28.14 18.93 -14.92
N ARG A 215 -29.40 19.12 -14.46
CA ARG A 215 -29.78 18.94 -13.06
C ARG A 215 -29.58 17.48 -12.63
N ARG A 216 -30.09 16.52 -13.41
CA ARG A 216 -29.92 15.09 -13.16
C ARG A 216 -28.43 14.67 -13.18
N ARG A 217 -27.64 15.30 -14.02
CA ARG A 217 -26.19 15.05 -14.11
C ARG A 217 -25.49 15.46 -12.81
N TRP A 218 -25.76 16.66 -12.31
CA TRP A 218 -25.15 17.15 -11.06
C TRP A 218 -25.73 16.47 -9.82
N THR A 219 -27.02 16.14 -9.82
CA THR A 219 -27.61 15.28 -8.76
C THR A 219 -26.92 13.94 -8.69
N PHE A 220 -26.62 13.32 -9.85
CA PHE A 220 -25.86 12.08 -9.90
C PHE A 220 -24.44 12.25 -9.36
N VAL A 221 -23.71 13.30 -9.75
CA VAL A 221 -22.37 13.60 -9.21
C VAL A 221 -22.41 13.76 -7.70
N ALA A 222 -23.37 14.52 -7.17
CA ALA A 222 -23.52 14.71 -5.74
C ALA A 222 -23.85 13.41 -4.99
N ALA A 223 -24.79 12.61 -5.52
CA ALA A 223 -25.14 11.31 -4.95
C ALA A 223 -23.96 10.33 -4.99
N TYR A 224 -23.22 10.28 -6.09
CA TYR A 224 -22.03 9.47 -6.25
C TYR A 224 -20.95 9.86 -5.22
N ALA A 225 -20.63 11.13 -5.12
CA ALA A 225 -19.67 11.62 -4.11
C ALA A 225 -20.16 11.34 -2.68
N GLY A 226 -21.45 11.55 -2.40
CA GLY A 226 -22.07 11.24 -1.11
C GLY A 226 -21.94 9.77 -0.73
N CYS A 227 -22.14 8.84 -1.69
CA CYS A 227 -21.91 7.42 -1.46
C CYS A 227 -20.47 7.11 -1.03
N GLY A 228 -19.48 7.72 -1.67
CA GLY A 228 -18.08 7.54 -1.27
C GLY A 228 -17.79 8.09 0.13
N LEU A 229 -18.34 9.26 0.46
CA LEU A 229 -18.14 9.90 1.76
C LEU A 229 -18.71 9.08 2.92
N LEU A 230 -19.79 8.30 2.73
CA LEU A 230 -20.37 7.43 3.76
C LEU A 230 -19.35 6.43 4.35
N VAL A 231 -18.36 6.00 3.57
CA VAL A 231 -17.30 5.08 4.04
C VAL A 231 -16.00 5.83 4.27
N PHE A 232 -15.68 6.82 3.44
CA PHE A 232 -14.43 7.57 3.57
C PHE A 232 -14.30 8.28 4.91
N VAL A 233 -15.38 8.91 5.41
CA VAL A 233 -15.37 9.63 6.69
C VAL A 233 -15.09 8.70 7.87
N PRO A 234 -15.83 7.58 8.06
CA PRO A 234 -15.48 6.58 9.08
C PRO A 234 -14.05 6.05 8.95
N ASN A 235 -13.56 5.79 7.73
CA ASN A 235 -12.19 5.32 7.53
C ASN A 235 -11.16 6.36 8.02
N VAL A 236 -11.32 7.64 7.65
CA VAL A 236 -10.41 8.71 8.10
C VAL A 236 -10.46 8.84 9.63
N TRP A 237 -11.64 8.74 10.22
CA TRP A 237 -11.79 8.78 11.68
C TRP A 237 -11.04 7.64 12.36
N VAL A 238 -11.22 6.39 11.90
CA VAL A 238 -10.48 5.22 12.40
C VAL A 238 -8.97 5.41 12.20
N SER A 239 -8.53 5.71 10.98
CA SER A 239 -7.09 5.86 10.67
C SER A 239 -6.43 6.96 11.50
N ARG A 240 -7.16 8.03 11.84
CA ARG A 240 -6.66 9.10 12.71
C ARG A 240 -6.58 8.66 14.16
N SER A 241 -7.61 7.98 14.69
CA SER A 241 -7.62 7.47 16.06
C SER A 241 -6.58 6.38 16.29
N MET A 242 -6.20 5.65 15.24
CA MET A 242 -5.21 4.57 15.26
C MET A 242 -3.78 5.06 14.96
N GLY A 243 -3.55 6.36 14.74
CA GLY A 243 -2.23 6.91 14.44
C GLY A 243 -1.65 6.55 13.08
N VAL A 244 -2.49 6.07 12.14
CA VAL A 244 -2.06 5.80 10.74
C VAL A 244 -1.81 7.09 9.98
N ILE A 245 -2.59 8.13 10.28
CA ILE A 245 -2.34 9.48 9.78
C ILE A 245 -1.25 10.10 10.64
N VAL A 246 -0.09 10.31 10.05
CA VAL A 246 1.10 10.85 10.71
C VAL A 246 1.12 12.39 10.64
N PRO A 247 1.96 13.07 11.44
CA PRO A 247 2.29 14.48 11.21
C PRO A 247 2.87 14.69 9.80
N TYR A 248 2.78 15.91 9.29
CA TYR A 248 3.38 16.24 7.99
C TYR A 248 4.89 15.96 8.04
N HIS A 249 5.42 15.34 6.98
CA HIS A 249 6.84 14.97 6.87
C HIS A 249 7.78 16.19 6.78
N GLY A 250 7.24 17.39 6.46
CA GLY A 250 7.97 18.64 6.48
C GLY A 250 7.60 19.45 7.72
N GLU A 251 8.51 20.30 8.18
CA GLU A 251 8.27 21.21 9.31
C GLU A 251 7.31 22.36 8.90
N SER A 252 7.15 22.58 7.59
CA SER A 252 6.29 23.61 7.02
C SER A 252 5.47 23.11 5.83
N PHE A 253 4.46 23.88 5.43
CA PHE A 253 3.71 23.62 4.19
C PHE A 253 4.61 23.65 2.95
N SER A 254 5.59 24.55 2.91
CA SER A 254 6.56 24.63 1.82
C SER A 254 7.38 23.35 1.71
N ASP A 255 7.84 22.78 2.83
CA ASP A 255 8.61 21.54 2.84
C ASP A 255 7.75 20.37 2.37
N THR A 256 6.48 20.32 2.80
CA THR A 256 5.53 19.31 2.31
C THR A 256 5.32 19.43 0.80
N LEU A 257 5.25 20.63 0.24
CA LEU A 257 5.13 20.86 -1.20
C LEU A 257 6.40 20.41 -1.94
N LEU A 258 7.58 20.65 -1.37
CA LEU A 258 8.84 20.20 -1.92
C LEU A 258 8.95 18.66 -1.91
N LEU A 259 8.54 18.03 -0.81
CA LEU A 259 8.47 16.57 -0.72
C LEU A 259 7.49 15.97 -1.74
N PHE A 260 6.33 16.62 -1.94
CA PHE A 260 5.40 16.23 -3.00
C PHE A 260 6.05 16.31 -4.39
N ALA A 261 6.77 17.41 -4.69
CA ALA A 261 7.47 17.56 -5.97
C ALA A 261 8.56 16.48 -6.16
N GLN A 262 9.27 16.11 -5.08
CA GLN A 262 10.25 15.04 -5.09
C GLN A 262 9.59 13.68 -5.38
N ALA A 263 8.51 13.33 -4.66
CA ALA A 263 7.75 12.09 -4.89
C ALA A 263 7.21 12.04 -6.33
N HIS A 264 6.69 13.15 -6.82
CA HIS A 264 6.19 13.26 -8.18
C HIS A 264 7.28 13.02 -9.24
N THR A 265 8.48 13.56 -9.02
CA THR A 265 9.65 13.31 -9.87
C THR A 265 10.04 11.83 -9.87
N LEU A 266 10.02 11.18 -8.70
CA LEU A 266 10.23 9.74 -8.58
C LEU A 266 9.19 8.97 -9.40
N TYR A 267 7.90 9.29 -9.26
CA TYR A 267 6.83 8.61 -9.99
C TYR A 267 6.96 8.75 -11.51
N LEU A 268 7.30 9.94 -12.00
CA LEU A 268 7.54 10.14 -13.43
C LEU A 268 8.76 9.35 -13.92
N ARG A 269 9.81 9.24 -13.10
CA ARG A 269 10.97 8.40 -13.41
C ARG A 269 10.60 6.94 -13.49
N LEU A 270 9.83 6.42 -12.52
CA LEU A 270 9.34 5.04 -12.52
C LEU A 270 8.46 4.74 -13.73
N MET A 271 7.63 5.70 -14.15
CA MET A 271 6.82 5.59 -15.36
C MET A 271 7.64 5.56 -16.65
N ALA A 272 8.73 6.34 -16.72
CA ALA A 272 9.53 6.51 -17.95
C ALA A 272 10.60 5.42 -18.12
N TYR A 273 11.29 5.04 -17.04
CA TYR A 273 12.45 4.15 -17.08
C TYR A 273 12.17 2.71 -16.66
N GLY A 274 10.96 2.41 -16.18
CA GLY A 274 10.61 1.06 -15.78
C GLY A 274 11.35 0.54 -14.55
N GLY A 275 11.62 1.37 -13.58
CA GLY A 275 12.25 1.02 -12.30
C GLY A 275 13.51 1.83 -11.98
N PRO A 276 14.27 1.45 -10.94
CA PRO A 276 14.07 0.31 -10.04
C PRO A 276 12.89 0.48 -9.11
N TYR A 277 12.10 -0.57 -8.93
CA TYR A 277 10.92 -0.62 -8.07
C TYR A 277 11.26 -1.20 -6.70
N ALA A 278 10.68 -0.61 -5.63
CA ALA A 278 10.87 -1.07 -4.26
C ALA A 278 9.57 -0.96 -3.45
N ILE A 279 9.44 -1.81 -2.44
CA ILE A 279 8.30 -1.78 -1.53
C ILE A 279 8.18 -0.44 -0.77
N GLU A 280 9.30 0.23 -0.56
CA GLU A 280 9.41 1.47 0.21
C GLU A 280 10.54 2.34 -0.31
N TYR A 281 10.30 3.66 -0.33
CA TYR A 281 11.29 4.66 -0.69
C TYR A 281 11.52 5.57 0.51
N ALA A 282 12.77 5.78 0.87
CA ALA A 282 13.13 6.68 1.97
C ALA A 282 13.15 8.14 1.50
N VAL A 283 12.71 9.04 2.37
CA VAL A 283 13.01 10.48 2.20
C VAL A 283 14.51 10.65 2.38
N ARG A 284 15.19 11.19 1.35
CA ARG A 284 16.63 11.46 1.43
C ARG A 284 16.86 12.78 2.16
N PRO A 285 17.55 12.78 3.31
CA PRO A 285 17.95 14.01 3.97
C PRO A 285 18.73 14.92 3.01
N GLY A 286 18.50 16.23 3.07
CA GLY A 286 19.18 17.22 2.24
C GLY A 286 18.70 17.35 0.79
N VAL A 287 17.87 16.46 0.25
CA VAL A 287 17.37 16.58 -1.14
C VAL A 287 16.45 17.77 -1.30
N VAL A 288 15.67 18.09 -0.28
CA VAL A 288 14.81 19.28 -0.25
C VAL A 288 15.68 20.53 -0.20
N GLU A 289 16.70 20.53 0.64
CA GLU A 289 17.63 21.66 0.85
C GLU A 289 18.52 21.93 -0.37
N THR A 290 18.94 20.88 -1.10
CA THR A 290 19.82 21.00 -2.26
C THR A 290 19.08 21.35 -3.56
N GLY A 291 17.76 21.32 -3.57
CA GLY A 291 16.96 21.53 -4.78
C GLY A 291 17.16 20.47 -5.87
N ALA A 292 17.76 19.31 -5.53
CA ALA A 292 18.04 18.22 -6.47
C ALA A 292 16.80 17.66 -7.19
N TRP A 293 15.60 17.94 -6.67
CA TRP A 293 14.29 17.63 -7.26
C TRP A 293 13.89 18.58 -8.38
N LEU A 294 14.45 19.81 -8.43
CA LEU A 294 14.04 20.88 -9.35
C LEU A 294 14.18 20.51 -10.83
N PRO A 295 15.28 19.90 -11.28
CA PRO A 295 15.40 19.46 -12.68
C PRO A 295 14.32 18.48 -13.09
N GLY A 296 13.97 17.54 -12.20
CA GLY A 296 12.90 16.57 -12.46
C GLY A 296 11.51 17.23 -12.53
N ALA A 297 11.21 18.14 -11.60
CA ALA A 297 9.96 18.90 -11.61
C ALA A 297 9.83 19.79 -12.84
N LEU A 298 10.92 20.45 -13.26
CA LEU A 298 10.97 21.24 -14.49
C LEU A 298 10.79 20.35 -15.73
N ALA A 299 11.48 19.20 -15.79
CA ALA A 299 11.32 18.25 -16.88
C ALA A 299 9.88 17.72 -16.96
N ALA A 300 9.24 17.45 -15.83
CA ALA A 300 7.84 17.05 -15.76
C ALA A 300 6.89 18.14 -16.24
N GLY A 301 7.09 19.37 -15.80
CA GLY A 301 6.31 20.54 -16.23
C GLY A 301 6.46 20.82 -17.72
N LEU A 302 7.69 20.83 -18.22
CA LEU A 302 7.99 20.99 -19.63
C LEU A 302 7.45 19.83 -20.47
N GLY A 303 7.53 18.60 -19.96
CA GLY A 303 6.96 17.42 -20.59
C GLY A 303 5.44 17.54 -20.71
N ALA A 304 4.75 17.94 -19.64
CA ALA A 304 3.30 18.19 -19.65
C ALA A 304 2.91 19.29 -20.65
N LEU A 305 3.65 20.41 -20.67
CA LEU A 305 3.44 21.49 -21.63
C LEU A 305 3.71 21.00 -23.07
N ALA A 306 4.80 20.23 -23.27
CA ALA A 306 5.11 19.64 -24.58
C ALA A 306 4.02 18.68 -25.04
N VAL A 307 3.47 17.86 -24.13
CA VAL A 307 2.33 16.97 -24.39
C VAL A 307 1.10 17.75 -24.85
N VAL A 308 0.76 18.83 -24.16
CA VAL A 308 -0.37 19.69 -24.50
C VAL A 308 -0.10 20.46 -25.81
N TRP A 309 1.08 21.01 -25.96
CA TRP A 309 1.47 21.82 -27.13
C TRP A 309 1.69 20.96 -28.38
N ALA A 310 2.28 19.81 -28.21
CA ALA A 310 2.51 18.86 -29.27
C ALA A 310 1.21 18.23 -29.81
N ALA A 311 0.02 18.38 -29.19
CA ALA A 311 -1.24 17.85 -29.72
C ALA A 311 -1.76 18.68 -30.91
N PRO A 312 -1.76 18.16 -32.20
CA PRO A 312 -2.02 18.95 -33.40
C PRO A 312 -3.47 19.38 -33.54
N ASP A 313 -4.39 18.56 -33.03
CA ASP A 313 -5.80 18.83 -33.13
C ASP A 313 -6.44 18.98 -31.75
N ARG A 314 -7.54 19.75 -31.72
CA ARG A 314 -8.28 20.04 -30.50
C ARG A 314 -8.70 18.77 -29.73
N ARG A 315 -9.11 17.71 -30.45
CA ARG A 315 -9.60 16.46 -29.85
C ARG A 315 -8.49 15.70 -29.13
N ARG A 316 -7.32 15.54 -29.74
CA ARG A 316 -6.18 14.82 -29.13
C ARG A 316 -5.56 15.61 -27.99
N ARG A 317 -5.50 16.95 -28.13
CA ARG A 317 -5.09 17.84 -27.03
C ARG A 317 -6.02 17.66 -25.82
N SER A 318 -7.32 17.58 -26.05
CA SER A 318 -8.29 17.34 -24.97
C SER A 318 -8.12 15.96 -24.33
N ILE A 319 -7.81 14.89 -25.10
CA ILE A 319 -7.51 13.55 -24.55
C ILE A 319 -6.26 13.57 -23.67
N ALA A 320 -5.21 14.28 -24.11
CA ALA A 320 -3.98 14.42 -23.32
C ALA A 320 -4.24 15.20 -22.03
N ILE A 321 -5.04 16.29 -22.09
CA ILE A 321 -5.46 17.05 -20.89
C ILE A 321 -6.30 16.17 -19.95
N PHE A 322 -7.22 15.38 -20.47
CA PHE A 322 -8.00 14.42 -19.67
C PHE A 322 -7.08 13.43 -18.95
N GLY A 323 -6.08 12.87 -19.66
CA GLY A 323 -5.12 11.95 -19.08
C GLY A 323 -4.27 12.60 -17.98
N MET A 324 -3.81 13.84 -18.19
CA MET A 324 -3.08 14.60 -17.18
C MET A 324 -3.98 14.93 -15.97
N GLY A 325 -5.24 15.32 -16.20
CA GLY A 325 -6.22 15.53 -15.14
C GLY A 325 -6.44 14.27 -14.31
N TRP A 326 -6.54 13.11 -14.97
CA TRP A 326 -6.64 11.81 -14.30
C TRP A 326 -5.42 11.51 -13.41
N TRP A 327 -4.20 11.73 -13.93
CA TRP A 327 -2.97 11.57 -13.18
C TRP A 327 -3.00 12.36 -11.86
N PHE A 328 -3.31 13.64 -11.92
CA PHE A 328 -3.34 14.51 -10.73
C PHE A 328 -4.49 14.17 -9.78
N VAL A 329 -5.67 13.82 -10.30
CA VAL A 329 -6.83 13.43 -9.48
C VAL A 329 -6.50 12.21 -8.62
N PHE A 330 -5.86 11.20 -9.20
CA PHE A 330 -5.51 9.98 -8.46
C PHE A 330 -4.25 10.11 -7.60
N LEU A 331 -3.37 11.07 -7.87
CA LEU A 331 -2.25 11.39 -6.99
C LEU A 331 -2.65 12.29 -5.81
N ALA A 332 -3.72 13.06 -5.92
CA ALA A 332 -4.12 14.00 -4.87
C ALA A 332 -4.25 13.37 -3.47
N PRO A 333 -4.88 12.19 -3.27
CA PRO A 333 -4.97 11.56 -1.96
C PRO A 333 -3.62 11.10 -1.39
N VAL A 334 -2.63 10.81 -2.23
CA VAL A 334 -1.29 10.33 -1.85
C VAL A 334 -0.22 11.43 -1.99
N SER A 335 -0.65 12.67 -2.14
CA SER A 335 0.24 13.83 -2.31
C SER A 335 0.88 14.32 -1.02
N HIS A 336 0.47 13.80 0.14
CA HIS A 336 0.77 14.36 1.48
C HIS A 336 0.27 15.80 1.72
N LEU A 337 -0.33 16.43 0.71
CA LEU A 337 -0.88 17.79 0.85
C LEU A 337 -2.26 17.79 1.54
N LEU A 338 -3.07 16.75 1.29
CA LEU A 338 -4.41 16.60 1.87
C LEU A 338 -4.39 15.79 3.16
N VAL A 339 -3.71 14.64 3.13
CA VAL A 339 -3.55 13.73 4.26
C VAL A 339 -2.11 13.21 4.23
N PRO A 340 -1.32 13.43 5.29
CA PRO A 340 0.01 12.86 5.37
C PRO A 340 -0.08 11.36 5.65
N LEU A 341 0.59 10.58 4.81
CA LEU A 341 0.65 9.12 4.90
C LEU A 341 1.99 8.69 5.51
N GLN A 342 2.03 7.52 6.14
CA GLN A 342 3.23 6.96 6.73
C GLN A 342 4.35 6.75 5.70
N ASN A 343 4.02 6.20 4.53
CA ASN A 343 4.98 5.98 3.45
C ASN A 343 5.07 7.22 2.57
N TYR A 344 6.28 7.77 2.45
CA TYR A 344 6.59 8.92 1.60
C TYR A 344 6.25 8.67 0.12
N ALA A 345 6.64 7.52 -0.42
CA ALA A 345 6.34 7.08 -1.76
C ALA A 345 6.25 5.54 -1.81
N ALA A 346 5.46 5.02 -2.75
CA ALA A 346 5.32 3.59 -3.01
C ALA A 346 4.84 3.35 -4.44
N ASP A 347 5.21 2.21 -5.04
CA ASP A 347 4.83 1.85 -6.41
C ASP A 347 3.30 1.76 -6.56
N ARG A 348 2.61 1.23 -5.54
CA ARG A 348 1.14 1.14 -5.49
C ARG A 348 0.41 2.49 -5.60
N TYR A 349 1.09 3.60 -5.33
CA TYR A 349 0.48 4.94 -5.44
C TYR A 349 0.34 5.41 -6.87
N ILE A 350 1.15 4.90 -7.80
CA ILE A 350 1.04 5.24 -9.24
C ILE A 350 0.19 4.25 -10.04
N PHE A 351 -0.40 3.24 -9.40
CA PHE A 351 -1.21 2.22 -10.09
C PHE A 351 -2.34 2.84 -10.94
N LEU A 352 -3.32 3.49 -10.33
CA LEU A 352 -4.41 4.13 -11.06
C LEU A 352 -4.00 5.44 -11.76
N PRO A 353 -3.13 6.29 -11.19
CA PRO A 353 -2.61 7.47 -11.89
C PRO A 353 -1.97 7.13 -13.23
N SER A 354 -1.20 6.01 -13.33
CA SER A 354 -0.49 5.61 -14.55
C SER A 354 -1.39 5.54 -15.78
N PHE A 355 -2.64 5.12 -15.61
CA PHE A 355 -3.61 5.06 -16.71
C PHE A 355 -3.75 6.40 -17.43
N GLY A 356 -3.76 7.52 -16.71
CA GLY A 356 -3.86 8.85 -17.29
C GLY A 356 -2.67 9.21 -18.17
N LEU A 357 -1.44 8.95 -17.69
CA LEU A 357 -0.23 9.22 -18.47
C LEU A 357 -0.11 8.29 -19.68
N LEU A 358 -0.46 7.02 -19.53
CA LEU A 358 -0.44 6.05 -20.62
C LEU A 358 -1.50 6.38 -21.69
N LEU A 359 -2.66 6.90 -21.28
CA LEU A 359 -3.68 7.42 -22.21
C LEU A 359 -3.15 8.64 -22.99
N ALA A 360 -2.52 9.60 -22.28
CA ALA A 360 -1.93 10.77 -22.91
C ALA A 360 -0.81 10.38 -23.89
N PHE A 361 0.08 9.48 -23.48
CA PHE A 361 1.14 8.93 -24.35
C PHE A 361 0.55 8.24 -25.59
N ALA A 362 -0.42 7.35 -25.42
CA ALA A 362 -1.07 6.67 -26.56
C ALA A 362 -1.74 7.66 -27.51
N ALA A 363 -2.43 8.69 -27.00
CA ALA A 363 -3.06 9.72 -27.80
C ALA A 363 -2.06 10.53 -28.65
N ILE A 364 -0.87 10.79 -28.09
CA ILE A 364 0.23 11.50 -28.79
C ILE A 364 0.88 10.57 -29.79
N LEU A 365 1.20 9.34 -29.43
CA LEU A 365 1.83 8.36 -30.30
C LEU A 365 1.00 8.10 -31.57
N MET A 366 -0.32 8.10 -31.44
CA MET A 366 -1.23 7.94 -32.57
C MET A 366 -1.23 9.10 -33.59
N LYS A 367 -0.48 10.20 -33.35
CA LYS A 367 -0.26 11.28 -34.34
C LYS A 367 0.72 10.85 -35.40
N VAL A 368 1.73 10.11 -35.01
CA VAL A 368 2.80 9.66 -35.87
C VAL A 368 2.24 8.68 -36.88
N PRO A 369 2.72 8.66 -38.14
CA PRO A 369 2.28 7.70 -39.13
C PRO A 369 2.29 6.28 -38.60
N ARG A 370 1.30 5.47 -38.99
CA ARG A 370 1.14 4.10 -38.48
C ARG A 370 2.39 3.23 -38.63
N ALA A 371 3.18 3.48 -39.66
CA ALA A 371 4.46 2.80 -39.89
C ALA A 371 5.48 3.00 -38.75
N VAL A 372 5.35 4.06 -37.96
CA VAL A 372 6.22 4.37 -36.82
C VAL A 372 5.49 4.13 -35.50
N SER A 373 4.26 4.61 -35.37
CA SER A 373 3.52 4.55 -34.10
C SER A 373 3.24 3.12 -33.62
N TRP A 374 2.95 2.20 -34.53
CA TRP A 374 2.71 0.80 -34.17
C TRP A 374 3.99 0.07 -33.70
N PRO A 375 5.13 0.14 -34.40
CA PRO A 375 6.38 -0.42 -33.89
C PRO A 375 6.80 0.17 -32.53
N VAL A 376 6.69 1.50 -32.36
CA VAL A 376 7.02 2.16 -31.08
C VAL A 376 6.07 1.68 -29.96
N GLY A 377 4.77 1.61 -30.22
CA GLY A 377 3.81 1.10 -29.23
C GLY A 377 4.07 -0.37 -28.88
N ALA A 378 4.36 -1.22 -29.88
CA ALA A 378 4.70 -2.62 -29.67
C ALA A 378 6.00 -2.77 -28.88
N ALA A 379 7.04 -2.00 -29.20
CA ALA A 379 8.31 -2.00 -28.46
C ALA A 379 8.10 -1.57 -26.99
N ALA A 380 7.32 -0.53 -26.75
CA ALA A 380 6.99 -0.09 -25.38
C ALA A 380 6.27 -1.19 -24.58
N ILE A 381 5.29 -1.87 -25.19
CA ILE A 381 4.58 -2.99 -24.56
C ILE A 381 5.53 -4.16 -24.28
N LEU A 382 6.40 -4.53 -25.23
CA LEU A 382 7.35 -5.64 -25.06
C LEU A 382 8.38 -5.33 -23.96
N VAL A 383 8.91 -4.12 -23.92
CA VAL A 383 9.82 -3.67 -22.86
C VAL A 383 9.12 -3.70 -21.49
N ALA A 384 7.88 -3.18 -21.41
CA ALA A 384 7.09 -3.22 -20.19
C ALA A 384 6.80 -4.66 -19.74
N CYS A 385 6.43 -5.56 -20.67
CA CYS A 385 6.26 -7.00 -20.39
C CYS A 385 7.56 -7.60 -19.82
N GLY A 386 8.70 -7.34 -20.44
CA GLY A 386 10.01 -7.84 -19.99
C GLY A 386 10.32 -7.38 -18.56
N TRP A 387 10.15 -6.11 -18.27
CA TRP A 387 10.34 -5.56 -16.92
C TRP A 387 9.35 -6.17 -15.90
N THR A 388 8.08 -6.31 -16.25
CA THR A 388 7.07 -6.93 -15.38
C THR A 388 7.43 -8.38 -15.07
N VAL A 389 7.86 -9.15 -16.08
CA VAL A 389 8.31 -10.54 -15.89
C VAL A 389 9.54 -10.62 -15.00
N LEU A 390 10.47 -9.68 -15.09
CA LEU A 390 11.67 -9.61 -14.24
C LEU A 390 11.36 -9.14 -12.82
N GLN A 391 10.41 -8.21 -12.66
CA GLN A 391 10.07 -7.63 -11.36
C GLN A 391 9.13 -8.52 -10.53
N THR A 392 8.23 -9.28 -11.17
CA THR A 392 7.25 -10.10 -10.45
C THR A 392 7.90 -11.09 -9.47
N PRO A 393 9.02 -11.80 -9.78
CA PRO A 393 9.67 -12.72 -8.84
C PRO A 393 10.23 -12.10 -7.58
N VAL A 394 10.40 -10.79 -7.53
CA VAL A 394 10.80 -10.07 -6.32
C VAL A 394 9.82 -10.32 -5.19
N TRP A 395 8.56 -10.49 -5.50
CA TRP A 395 7.47 -10.75 -4.55
C TRP A 395 7.24 -12.23 -4.24
N SER A 396 8.10 -13.13 -4.75
CA SER A 396 7.92 -14.58 -4.53
C SER A 396 8.39 -15.06 -3.15
N SER A 397 9.20 -14.28 -2.44
CA SER A 397 9.63 -14.55 -1.07
C SER A 397 10.03 -13.27 -0.35
N SER A 398 9.99 -13.31 0.97
CA SER A 398 10.41 -12.19 1.82
C SER A 398 11.89 -11.81 1.62
N ASP A 399 12.77 -12.81 1.47
CA ASP A 399 14.19 -12.55 1.22
C ASP A 399 14.40 -11.74 -0.05
N ARG A 400 13.83 -12.19 -1.18
CA ARG A 400 13.93 -11.48 -2.46
C ARG A 400 13.36 -10.06 -2.40
N LEU A 401 12.25 -9.90 -1.68
CA LEU A 401 11.60 -8.59 -1.54
C LEU A 401 12.51 -7.60 -0.82
N PHE A 402 13.08 -8.01 0.32
CA PHE A 402 13.92 -7.11 1.11
C PHE A 402 15.34 -6.98 0.56
N GLU A 403 15.89 -8.01 -0.11
CA GLU A 403 17.14 -7.88 -0.88
C GLU A 403 16.99 -6.84 -2.01
N ASN A 404 15.88 -6.89 -2.74
CA ASN A 404 15.60 -5.89 -3.76
C ASN A 404 15.44 -4.49 -3.13
N ALA A 405 14.71 -4.37 -2.03
CA ALA A 405 14.53 -3.08 -1.34
C ALA A 405 15.87 -2.50 -0.86
N ALA A 406 16.73 -3.32 -0.25
CA ALA A 406 18.06 -2.92 0.20
C ALA A 406 19.02 -2.58 -0.97
N LYS A 407 18.85 -3.24 -2.13
CA LYS A 407 19.64 -2.94 -3.34
C LYS A 407 19.20 -1.62 -3.99
N VAL A 408 17.89 -1.37 -4.05
CA VAL A 408 17.31 -0.16 -4.68
C VAL A 408 17.57 1.07 -3.81
N GLU A 409 17.40 0.92 -2.51
CA GLU A 409 17.58 1.97 -1.52
C GLU A 409 18.45 1.46 -0.37
N PRO A 410 19.79 1.51 -0.48
CA PRO A 410 20.69 1.02 0.55
C PRO A 410 20.54 1.71 1.91
N SER A 411 20.03 2.93 1.93
CA SER A 411 19.71 3.67 3.17
C SER A 411 18.42 3.19 3.86
N ASN A 412 17.65 2.28 3.23
CA ASN A 412 16.46 1.70 3.84
C ASN A 412 16.83 0.72 4.97
N ALA A 413 16.95 1.26 6.18
CA ALA A 413 17.28 0.49 7.38
C ALA A 413 16.23 -0.59 7.70
N ALA A 414 14.95 -0.37 7.34
CA ALA A 414 13.91 -1.35 7.57
C ALA A 414 14.10 -2.61 6.72
N ALA A 415 14.56 -2.47 5.48
CA ALA A 415 14.87 -3.62 4.63
C ALA A 415 16.02 -4.47 5.22
N TRP A 416 17.10 -3.83 5.66
CA TRP A 416 18.21 -4.52 6.32
C TRP A 416 17.82 -5.19 7.64
N ASP A 417 16.98 -4.54 8.46
CA ASP A 417 16.46 -5.13 9.70
C ASP A 417 15.60 -6.37 9.41
N LYS A 418 14.73 -6.31 8.38
CA LYS A 418 13.92 -7.45 7.97
C LYS A 418 14.76 -8.61 7.46
N LEU A 419 15.80 -8.36 6.64
CA LEU A 419 16.75 -9.41 6.20
C LEU A 419 17.46 -10.04 7.38
N ALA A 420 17.94 -9.23 8.31
CA ALA A 420 18.60 -9.73 9.52
C ALA A 420 17.65 -10.54 10.41
N ALA A 421 16.37 -10.13 10.52
CA ALA A 421 15.36 -10.90 11.23
C ALA A 421 15.12 -12.26 10.60
N LEU A 422 14.88 -12.30 9.28
CA LEU A 422 14.63 -13.53 8.54
C LEU A 422 15.80 -14.53 8.64
N ALA A 423 17.04 -14.03 8.56
CA ALA A 423 18.23 -14.85 8.76
C ALA A 423 18.33 -15.39 10.20
N ALA A 424 18.06 -14.55 11.20
CA ALA A 424 18.06 -14.95 12.61
C ALA A 424 16.99 -16.02 12.91
N ASP A 425 15.79 -15.89 12.34
CA ASP A 425 14.69 -16.87 12.50
C ASP A 425 15.06 -18.24 11.92
N ARG A 426 15.96 -18.30 10.94
CA ARG A 426 16.52 -19.54 10.39
C ARG A 426 17.75 -20.06 11.15
N GLY A 427 18.21 -19.34 12.19
CA GLY A 427 19.43 -19.69 12.92
C GLY A 427 20.74 -19.26 12.21
N GLU A 428 20.65 -18.49 11.13
CA GLU A 428 21.77 -18.00 10.32
C GLU A 428 22.37 -16.71 10.94
N TYR A 429 22.86 -16.79 12.17
CA TYR A 429 23.25 -15.64 12.99
C TYR A 429 24.38 -14.81 12.35
N GLU A 430 25.35 -15.45 11.68
CA GLU A 430 26.43 -14.74 11.00
C GLU A 430 25.90 -13.88 9.85
N GLN A 431 24.97 -14.42 9.08
CA GLN A 431 24.32 -13.70 7.98
C GLN A 431 23.42 -12.57 8.50
N ALA A 432 22.67 -12.84 9.58
CA ALA A 432 21.87 -11.82 10.26
C ALA A 432 22.73 -10.64 10.71
N TRP A 433 23.90 -10.94 11.30
CA TRP A 433 24.88 -9.92 11.70
C TRP A 433 25.42 -9.12 10.51
N ALA A 434 25.75 -9.82 9.42
CA ALA A 434 26.23 -9.18 8.20
C ALA A 434 25.22 -8.21 7.60
N TYR A 435 23.93 -8.59 7.59
CA TYR A 435 22.84 -7.69 7.13
C TYR A 435 22.69 -6.47 8.04
N ALA A 436 22.63 -6.67 9.36
CA ALA A 436 22.51 -5.56 10.31
C ALA A 436 23.70 -4.58 10.22
N ARG A 437 24.94 -5.10 10.04
CA ARG A 437 26.14 -4.30 9.85
C ARG A 437 26.08 -3.48 8.56
N ARG A 438 25.73 -4.10 7.42
CA ARG A 438 25.57 -3.38 6.15
C ARG A 438 24.53 -2.27 6.24
N GLY A 439 23.41 -2.51 6.92
CA GLY A 439 22.43 -1.47 7.16
C GLY A 439 22.99 -0.29 7.95
N LEU A 440 23.81 -0.55 8.98
CA LEU A 440 24.48 0.49 9.78
C LEU A 440 25.57 1.25 9.02
N GLU A 441 26.22 0.65 8.01
CA GLU A 441 27.15 1.35 7.12
C GLU A 441 26.44 2.49 6.35
N HIS A 442 25.17 2.28 5.98
CA HIS A 442 24.36 3.28 5.27
C HIS A 442 23.50 4.17 6.19
N SER A 443 23.23 3.71 7.42
CA SER A 443 22.40 4.40 8.41
C SER A 443 22.99 4.24 9.83
N PRO A 444 24.12 4.88 10.17
CA PRO A 444 24.93 4.57 11.34
C PRO A 444 24.24 4.74 12.70
N GLY A 445 23.21 5.59 12.77
CA GLY A 445 22.46 5.86 14.00
C GLY A 445 21.08 5.16 14.05
N ASN A 446 20.80 4.25 13.15
CA ASN A 446 19.45 3.68 13.10
C ASN A 446 19.19 2.73 14.26
N TRP A 447 18.23 3.09 15.13
CA TRP A 447 17.92 2.35 16.35
C TRP A 447 17.43 0.91 16.11
N ARG A 448 16.72 0.65 14.99
CA ARG A 448 16.23 -0.70 14.68
C ARG A 448 17.39 -1.67 14.40
N LEU A 449 18.38 -1.22 13.67
CA LEU A 449 19.57 -2.02 13.34
C LEU A 449 20.47 -2.23 14.57
N LEU A 450 20.65 -1.20 15.41
CA LEU A 450 21.34 -1.32 16.70
C LEU A 450 20.61 -2.29 17.63
N HIS A 451 19.29 -2.18 17.72
CA HIS A 451 18.43 -3.10 18.44
C HIS A 451 18.57 -4.55 17.91
N ARG A 452 18.58 -4.74 16.58
CA ARG A 452 18.78 -6.05 15.97
C ARG A 452 20.13 -6.67 16.35
N GLN A 453 21.20 -5.89 16.30
CA GLN A 453 22.52 -6.36 16.75
C GLN A 453 22.54 -6.74 18.24
N ALA A 454 21.85 -5.97 19.08
CA ALA A 454 21.72 -6.31 20.50
C ALA A 454 21.01 -7.66 20.71
N LEU A 455 19.91 -7.93 19.99
CA LEU A 455 19.22 -9.21 20.06
C LEU A 455 20.08 -10.38 19.55
N LEU A 456 20.91 -10.17 18.53
CA LEU A 456 21.86 -11.18 18.05
C LEU A 456 22.96 -11.48 19.07
N LEU A 457 23.50 -10.46 19.76
CA LEU A 457 24.47 -10.63 20.85
C LEU A 457 23.86 -11.36 22.04
N GLU A 458 22.61 -11.04 22.39
CA GLU A 458 21.86 -11.75 23.43
C GLU A 458 21.70 -13.25 23.09
N ALA A 459 21.31 -13.57 21.85
CA ALA A 459 21.16 -14.94 21.38
C ALA A 459 22.49 -15.72 21.41
N GLN A 460 23.64 -15.04 21.30
CA GLN A 460 24.97 -15.60 21.46
C GLN A 460 25.44 -15.70 22.92
N GLY A 461 24.63 -15.27 23.89
CA GLY A 461 24.95 -15.25 25.32
C GLY A 461 25.86 -14.11 25.77
N ASN A 462 26.16 -13.15 24.88
CA ASN A 462 26.99 -11.99 25.24
C ASN A 462 26.12 -10.85 25.77
N LEU A 463 25.68 -11.01 27.01
CA LEU A 463 24.70 -10.11 27.65
C LEU A 463 25.21 -8.68 27.83
N ASP A 464 26.47 -8.51 28.20
CA ASP A 464 27.04 -7.15 28.42
C ASP A 464 27.15 -6.38 27.10
N ALA A 465 27.61 -7.02 26.04
CA ALA A 465 27.66 -6.38 24.74
C ALA A 465 26.23 -6.11 24.19
N ALA A 466 25.26 -6.98 24.47
CA ALA A 466 23.86 -6.77 24.12
C ALA A 466 23.28 -5.53 24.81
N ILE A 467 23.55 -5.37 26.12
CA ILE A 467 23.13 -4.20 26.91
C ILE A 467 23.73 -2.92 26.34
N GLU A 468 25.03 -2.90 26.06
CA GLU A 468 25.68 -1.72 25.50
C GLU A 468 25.09 -1.32 24.14
N MET A 469 24.87 -2.30 23.27
CA MET A 469 24.26 -2.05 21.96
C MET A 469 22.81 -1.59 22.09
N MET A 470 22.04 -2.18 23.03
CA MET A 470 20.66 -1.78 23.29
C MET A 470 20.57 -0.38 23.91
N ARG A 471 21.53 0.03 24.76
CA ARG A 471 21.65 1.41 25.26
C ARG A 471 21.83 2.41 24.11
N ARG A 472 22.70 2.09 23.17
CA ARG A 472 22.88 2.92 21.97
C ARG A 472 21.59 3.01 21.14
N ALA A 473 20.85 1.92 21.00
CA ALA A 473 19.54 1.95 20.35
C ALA A 473 18.53 2.80 21.13
N ALA A 474 18.52 2.71 22.46
CA ALA A 474 17.62 3.46 23.33
C ALA A 474 17.94 4.96 23.38
N SER A 475 19.18 5.38 23.11
CA SER A 475 19.55 6.80 23.07
C SER A 475 18.96 7.58 21.89
N VAL A 476 18.36 6.89 20.91
CA VAL A 476 17.69 7.52 19.76
C VAL A 476 16.25 7.89 20.17
N PRO A 477 15.78 9.11 19.89
CA PRO A 477 14.40 9.49 20.13
C PRO A 477 13.41 8.47 19.52
N GLU A 478 12.25 8.26 20.16
CA GLU A 478 11.19 7.35 19.72
C GLU A 478 11.50 5.84 19.79
N SER A 479 12.61 5.44 20.40
CA SER A 479 13.02 4.03 20.52
C SER A 479 12.39 3.28 21.70
N HIS A 480 11.07 3.50 21.98
CA HIS A 480 10.38 2.89 23.13
C HIS A 480 10.58 1.35 23.21
N LYS A 481 10.65 0.66 22.05
CA LYS A 481 10.92 -0.79 22.00
C LYS A 481 12.34 -1.14 22.47
N ALA A 482 13.32 -0.28 22.21
CA ALA A 482 14.67 -0.49 22.69
C ALA A 482 14.74 -0.33 24.23
N TYR A 483 14.02 0.63 24.82
CA TYR A 483 13.89 0.74 26.26
C TYR A 483 13.24 -0.48 26.90
N ALA A 484 12.14 -0.99 26.32
CA ALA A 484 11.46 -2.20 26.81
C ALA A 484 12.41 -3.42 26.78
N ASN A 485 13.13 -3.64 25.68
CA ASN A 485 14.06 -4.76 25.59
C ASN A 485 15.31 -4.56 26.46
N LEU A 486 15.78 -3.32 26.65
CA LEU A 486 16.85 -3.01 27.59
C LEU A 486 16.44 -3.35 29.04
N ALA A 487 15.18 -3.11 29.40
CA ALA A 487 14.64 -3.51 30.70
C ALA A 487 14.73 -5.04 30.90
N LEU A 488 14.38 -5.84 29.90
CA LEU A 488 14.49 -7.29 29.97
C LEU A 488 15.95 -7.77 30.04
N LEU A 489 16.88 -7.12 29.36
CA LEU A 489 18.32 -7.44 29.44
C LEU A 489 18.88 -7.14 30.82
N TYR A 490 18.53 -5.99 31.44
CA TYR A 490 18.91 -5.67 32.80
C TYR A 490 18.31 -6.65 33.81
N LEU A 491 17.05 -7.03 33.65
CA LEU A 491 16.41 -8.03 34.49
C LEU A 491 17.16 -9.38 34.46
N ARG A 492 17.55 -9.84 33.27
CA ARG A 492 18.37 -11.05 33.12
C ARG A 492 19.76 -10.95 33.74
N ARG A 493 20.37 -9.75 33.73
CA ARG A 493 21.64 -9.53 34.39
C ARG A 493 21.52 -9.41 35.92
N GLY A 494 20.31 -9.20 36.41
CA GLY A 494 20.05 -9.01 37.86
C GLY A 494 19.99 -7.54 38.29
N ASP A 495 20.11 -6.60 37.40
CA ASP A 495 20.10 -5.15 37.67
C ASP A 495 18.64 -4.65 37.76
N ARG A 496 17.99 -4.98 38.84
CA ARG A 496 16.53 -4.82 39.04
C ARG A 496 16.08 -3.36 38.99
N GLU A 497 16.83 -2.42 39.57
CA GLU A 497 16.50 -0.99 39.57
C GLU A 497 16.57 -0.39 38.16
N ASP A 498 17.61 -0.73 37.42
CA ASP A 498 17.77 -0.30 36.05
C ASP A 498 16.69 -0.89 35.13
N ALA A 499 16.32 -2.15 35.38
CA ALA A 499 15.23 -2.80 34.65
C ALA A 499 13.90 -2.05 34.81
N LEU A 500 13.55 -1.70 36.06
CA LEU A 500 12.31 -0.95 36.33
C LEU A 500 12.32 0.43 35.65
N ARG A 501 13.42 1.16 35.83
CA ARG A 501 13.57 2.50 35.23
C ARG A 501 13.41 2.47 33.71
N MET A 502 13.97 1.47 33.03
CA MET A 502 13.84 1.33 31.57
C MET A 502 12.44 0.89 31.13
N ALA A 503 11.76 0.04 31.88
CA ALA A 503 10.41 -0.36 31.62
C ALA A 503 9.42 0.80 31.76
N GLU A 504 9.58 1.60 32.82
CA GLU A 504 8.79 2.83 33.02
C GLU A 504 9.02 3.85 31.89
N GLU A 505 10.28 4.02 31.46
CA GLU A 505 10.61 4.92 30.37
C GLU A 505 10.01 4.47 29.05
N ALA A 506 10.00 3.16 28.77
CA ALA A 506 9.30 2.60 27.59
C ALA A 506 7.80 2.95 27.59
N VAL A 507 7.13 2.79 28.73
CA VAL A 507 5.72 3.14 28.90
C VAL A 507 5.51 4.66 28.83
N ARG A 508 6.40 5.46 29.41
CA ARG A 508 6.34 6.92 29.32
C ARG A 508 6.39 7.43 27.88
N LEU A 509 7.26 6.82 27.06
CA LEU A 509 7.39 7.17 25.64
C LEU A 509 6.18 6.71 24.82
N GLN A 510 5.63 5.52 25.11
CA GLN A 510 4.51 4.94 24.39
C GLN A 510 3.67 4.04 25.30
N ALA A 511 2.69 4.64 25.97
CA ALA A 511 1.83 3.94 26.93
C ALA A 511 0.86 2.93 26.27
N GLU A 512 0.39 3.22 25.06
CA GLU A 512 -0.62 2.44 24.34
C GLU A 512 0.00 1.30 23.50
N THR A 513 1.05 0.65 24.03
CA THR A 513 1.69 -0.51 23.40
C THR A 513 1.64 -1.70 24.34
N SER A 514 0.98 -2.79 23.93
CA SER A 514 0.86 -4.02 24.73
C SER A 514 2.23 -4.56 25.15
N HIS A 515 3.22 -4.52 24.26
CA HIS A 515 4.59 -4.93 24.55
C HIS A 515 5.21 -4.14 25.71
N ASN A 516 5.10 -2.81 25.74
CA ASN A 516 5.68 -1.99 26.83
C ASN A 516 4.98 -2.27 28.15
N GLN A 517 3.66 -2.38 28.15
CA GLN A 517 2.88 -2.71 29.35
C GLN A 517 3.23 -4.12 29.85
N ARG A 518 3.36 -5.08 28.95
CA ARG A 518 3.77 -6.44 29.31
C ARG A 518 5.15 -6.48 29.94
N VAL A 519 6.12 -5.77 29.36
CA VAL A 519 7.48 -5.70 29.92
C VAL A 519 7.48 -5.05 31.28
N LEU A 520 6.73 -3.95 31.48
CA LEU A 520 6.56 -3.34 32.82
C LEU A 520 5.97 -4.35 33.80
N GLY A 521 4.93 -5.11 33.38
CA GLY A 521 4.35 -6.15 34.21
C GLY A 521 5.34 -7.26 34.57
N ILE A 522 6.16 -7.73 33.64
CA ILE A 522 7.19 -8.75 33.90
C ILE A 522 8.20 -8.22 34.91
N VAL A 523 8.72 -7.00 34.70
CA VAL A 523 9.72 -6.41 35.60
C VAL A 523 9.17 -6.19 37.00
N THR A 524 7.98 -5.62 37.15
CA THR A 524 7.35 -5.39 38.47
C THR A 524 6.99 -6.71 39.17
N TYR A 525 6.60 -7.75 38.43
CA TYR A 525 6.35 -9.08 38.96
C TYR A 525 7.65 -9.70 39.59
N GLU A 526 8.75 -9.64 38.87
CA GLU A 526 10.05 -10.14 39.31
C GLU A 526 10.64 -9.31 40.49
N LEU A 527 10.18 -8.08 40.66
CA LEU A 527 10.51 -7.24 41.82
C LEU A 527 9.60 -7.52 43.02
N GLY A 528 8.56 -8.35 42.89
CA GLY A 528 7.62 -8.70 43.95
C GLY A 528 6.44 -7.75 44.08
N ASP A 529 6.32 -6.71 43.25
CA ASP A 529 5.14 -5.84 43.22
C ASP A 529 4.05 -6.45 42.34
N THR A 530 3.36 -7.44 42.89
CA THR A 530 2.29 -8.18 42.19
C THR A 530 1.13 -7.27 41.80
N VAL A 531 0.86 -6.21 42.60
CA VAL A 531 -0.27 -5.30 42.31
C VAL A 531 0.03 -4.43 41.09
N ALA A 532 1.24 -3.86 41.00
CA ALA A 532 1.65 -3.11 39.83
C ALA A 532 1.76 -4.00 38.59
N ALA A 533 2.28 -5.22 38.75
CA ALA A 533 2.40 -6.21 37.69
C ALA A 533 1.05 -6.55 37.08
N CYS A 534 0.06 -6.85 37.91
CA CYS A 534 -1.29 -7.21 37.43
C CYS A 534 -1.98 -6.07 36.69
N ARG A 535 -1.86 -4.83 37.17
CA ARG A 535 -2.37 -3.66 36.42
C ARG A 535 -1.73 -3.53 35.04
N ALA A 536 -0.43 -3.75 34.95
CA ALA A 536 0.29 -3.68 33.69
C ALA A 536 -0.09 -4.84 32.74
N PHE A 537 -0.27 -6.07 33.26
CA PHE A 537 -0.73 -7.22 32.48
C PHE A 537 -2.19 -7.06 32.00
N GLU A 538 -3.08 -6.53 32.85
CA GLU A 538 -4.44 -6.18 32.45
C GLU A 538 -4.43 -5.16 31.32
N ARG A 539 -3.60 -4.12 31.44
CA ARG A 539 -3.46 -3.12 30.36
C ARG A 539 -2.87 -3.73 29.10
N ALA A 540 -1.86 -4.60 29.20
CA ALA A 540 -1.28 -5.30 28.05
C ALA A 540 -2.33 -6.19 27.35
N ALA A 541 -3.12 -6.94 28.13
CA ALA A 541 -4.17 -7.80 27.63
C ALA A 541 -5.34 -6.99 27.02
N ALA A 542 -5.68 -5.83 27.59
CA ALA A 542 -6.66 -4.92 27.01
C ALA A 542 -6.19 -4.32 25.68
N LEU A 543 -4.90 -4.04 25.52
CA LEU A 543 -4.31 -3.50 24.29
C LEU A 543 -4.12 -4.55 23.19
N ASP A 544 -3.87 -5.82 23.57
CA ASP A 544 -3.79 -6.95 22.65
C ASP A 544 -4.21 -8.25 23.35
N PRO A 545 -5.51 -8.58 23.39
CA PRO A 545 -6.05 -9.75 24.10
C PRO A 545 -5.76 -11.07 23.40
N TYR A 546 -5.20 -11.04 22.22
CA TYR A 546 -4.94 -12.22 21.43
C TYR A 546 -3.45 -12.59 21.35
N ASP A 547 -2.55 -11.74 21.90
CA ASP A 547 -1.18 -12.16 22.18
C ASP A 547 -1.23 -13.18 23.34
N GLU A 548 -0.89 -14.43 23.03
CA GLU A 548 -0.88 -15.53 24.00
C GLU A 548 0.04 -15.22 25.20
N ASN A 549 1.06 -14.38 25.02
CA ASN A 549 1.92 -13.96 26.12
C ASN A 549 1.17 -13.02 27.07
N ASN A 550 0.32 -12.14 26.56
CA ASN A 550 -0.47 -11.25 27.42
C ASN A 550 -1.48 -12.04 28.25
N THR A 551 -2.18 -13.02 27.64
CA THR A 551 -3.13 -13.88 28.34
C THR A 551 -2.43 -14.79 29.35
N ARG A 552 -1.25 -15.34 29.01
CA ARG A 552 -0.44 -16.14 29.92
C ARG A 552 0.04 -15.33 31.13
N ASN A 553 0.52 -14.11 30.91
CA ASN A 553 0.98 -13.24 31.99
C ASN A 553 -0.19 -12.76 32.87
N LEU A 554 -1.33 -12.46 32.30
CA LEU A 554 -2.53 -12.12 33.06
C LEU A 554 -2.98 -13.28 33.96
N ALA A 555 -2.79 -14.53 33.55
CA ALA A 555 -3.10 -15.71 34.37
C ALA A 555 -2.24 -15.81 35.65
N LEU A 556 -1.09 -15.12 35.73
CA LEU A 556 -0.29 -15.01 36.94
C LEU A 556 -0.99 -14.13 38.02
N CYS A 557 -1.98 -13.38 37.64
CA CYS A 557 -2.75 -12.50 38.51
C CYS A 557 -4.00 -13.17 39.12
N ASP A 558 -4.26 -14.43 38.80
CA ASP A 558 -5.40 -15.16 39.37
C ASP A 558 -5.16 -15.41 40.88
N PRO A 559 -6.02 -14.88 41.78
CA PRO A 559 -5.85 -15.06 43.23
C PRO A 559 -5.84 -16.53 43.67
N SER A 560 -6.46 -17.42 42.89
CA SER A 560 -6.49 -18.85 43.17
C SER A 560 -5.12 -19.56 42.96
N ARG A 561 -4.20 -18.91 42.24
CA ARG A 561 -2.84 -19.41 41.97
C ARG A 561 -1.75 -18.75 42.84
N VAL A 562 -2.08 -17.67 43.54
CA VAL A 562 -1.16 -16.95 44.43
C VAL A 562 -1.04 -17.63 45.81
N GLY A 563 -1.65 -18.79 46.04
CA GLY A 563 -1.78 -19.47 47.33
C GLY A 563 -0.99 -20.77 47.52
N ASP A 564 -0.05 -21.15 46.63
CA ASP A 564 0.89 -22.25 46.89
C ASP A 564 2.32 -21.74 46.85
N PRO A 565 3.07 -21.82 47.99
CA PRO A 565 4.45 -21.39 48.11
C PRO A 565 5.44 -22.36 47.43
#